data_9b4082ba8989cdae90c59dd15a7d611d
#
_entry.id   9b4082ba8989cdae90c59dd15a7d611d
#
_cell.length_a   1.000
_cell.length_b   1.000
_cell.length_c   1.000
_cell.angle_alpha   90.00
_cell.angle_beta   90.00
_cell.angle_gamma   90.00
#
_symmetry.space_group_name_H-M   'P 1'
#
loop_
_entity.id
_entity.type
_entity.pdbx_description
1 polymer ?
#
loop_
_entity_poly.entity_id
_entity_poly.type
_entity_poly.pdbx_seq_one_letter_code
_entity_poly.pdbx_strand_id
1 'polypeptide(L)'
;MINIRTICDGIGYVGVNDRTIDRFEALWEVPDGVSYNSYLVEGSEKTALIDTVEAGHFHSFIERIKAEGGKKIDYLVINHMEPDHSGSIPELLKIFPDIKIIANKITVGMIGGYYKITDPERFVEVKDGDEISLGDLTLKFKLTPMVHWPETMMTYVPERAVLFSGDAFGCFGALNGAVVDNEMNVDLYWREMERYYACIVGKYGVHVQKALAKLKDVKLEYICSTHGPVWHDNIEKVVSVYDRMSRYEAEEGVTIVYGSMYGNTAEVAEAIAMNIASAGVKNIRIHDAARSPLSQIIADIFRYKGLVIGSPTYSMTFFPPVAQVLRAIETREVKNRAFAWFSSFTWAPGASNEFKKYFENLKVEPVGSMVMKQSAGADDFAAAAELAAKIVEAIRK
;
A
#
# COMPACT_ATOMS: atom_id res chain seq x y z
N MET A 1 -18.96 25.48 -11.93
CA MET A 1 -19.04 24.24 -12.73
C MET A 1 -17.93 23.31 -12.24
N ILE A 2 -18.26 22.09 -11.90
CA ILE A 2 -17.27 21.06 -11.59
C ILE A 2 -16.72 20.62 -12.95
N ASN A 3 -15.45 20.92 -13.23
CA ASN A 3 -14.83 20.44 -14.45
C ASN A 3 -14.34 19.01 -14.20
N ILE A 4 -14.78 18.07 -15.03
CA ILE A 4 -14.21 16.74 -15.07
C ILE A 4 -12.86 16.82 -15.77
N ARG A 5 -11.91 16.05 -15.25
CA ARG A 5 -10.56 15.97 -15.79
C ARG A 5 -10.52 14.87 -16.85
N THR A 6 -10.32 15.23 -18.11
CA THR A 6 -10.05 14.27 -19.17
C THR A 6 -8.64 13.70 -18.99
N ILE A 7 -8.52 12.37 -18.94
CA ILE A 7 -7.23 11.66 -18.94
C ILE A 7 -6.70 11.55 -20.36
N CYS A 8 -7.51 11.01 -21.26
CA CYS A 8 -7.29 10.98 -22.69
C CYS A 8 -8.65 10.90 -23.41
N ASP A 9 -8.65 10.89 -24.73
CA ASP A 9 -9.87 10.83 -25.54
C ASP A 9 -10.74 9.63 -25.17
N GLY A 10 -12.00 9.90 -24.78
CA GLY A 10 -12.97 8.92 -24.32
C GLY A 10 -12.77 8.45 -22.86
N ILE A 11 -11.80 8.99 -22.09
CA ILE A 11 -11.57 8.58 -20.70
C ILE A 11 -11.50 9.80 -19.77
N GLY A 12 -12.44 9.88 -18.83
CA GLY A 12 -12.59 10.96 -17.85
C GLY A 12 -12.43 10.49 -16.41
N TYR A 13 -11.89 11.35 -15.55
CA TYR A 13 -11.77 11.13 -14.11
C TYR A 13 -12.95 11.72 -13.36
N VAL A 14 -13.64 10.90 -12.57
CA VAL A 14 -14.80 11.30 -11.75
C VAL A 14 -14.61 11.06 -10.25
N GLY A 15 -13.42 10.66 -9.83
CA GLY A 15 -13.09 10.38 -8.44
C GLY A 15 -13.17 11.58 -7.51
N VAL A 16 -13.03 11.35 -6.22
CA VAL A 16 -13.13 12.35 -5.13
C VAL A 16 -11.89 12.35 -4.25
N ASN A 17 -11.66 13.45 -3.53
CA ASN A 17 -10.61 13.54 -2.52
C ASN A 17 -11.26 13.62 -1.13
N ASP A 18 -10.80 12.78 -0.21
CA ASP A 18 -11.11 12.89 1.21
C ASP A 18 -9.90 13.45 1.96
N ARG A 19 -10.04 14.69 2.45
CA ARG A 19 -9.02 15.37 3.27
C ARG A 19 -9.39 15.40 4.75
N THR A 20 -10.46 14.69 5.10
CA THR A 20 -11.03 14.67 6.48
C THR A 20 -10.80 13.35 7.17
N ILE A 21 -10.41 12.32 6.42
CA ILE A 21 -10.08 11.00 6.97
C ILE A 21 -8.77 11.04 7.74
N ASP A 22 -8.79 10.59 8.99
CA ASP A 22 -7.58 10.48 9.82
C ASP A 22 -6.81 9.18 9.56
N ARG A 23 -7.54 8.09 9.25
CA ARG A 23 -6.97 6.75 9.08
C ARG A 23 -7.65 5.96 7.98
N PHE A 24 -6.87 5.52 7.01
CA PHE A 24 -7.29 4.56 6.00
C PHE A 24 -7.45 3.17 6.64
N GLU A 25 -8.50 2.41 6.28
CA GLU A 25 -8.91 1.14 6.91
C GLU A 25 -9.03 1.25 8.46
N ALA A 26 -9.31 2.44 9.01
CA ALA A 26 -9.29 2.74 10.45
C ALA A 26 -7.95 2.40 11.14
N LEU A 27 -6.88 2.14 10.40
CA LEU A 27 -5.58 1.67 10.89
C LEU A 27 -4.42 2.59 10.51
N TRP A 28 -4.30 2.98 9.24
CA TRP A 28 -3.16 3.68 8.68
C TRP A 28 -3.37 5.18 8.68
N GLU A 29 -2.56 5.91 9.42
CA GLU A 29 -2.63 7.38 9.46
C GLU A 29 -2.39 7.96 8.06
N VAL A 30 -3.29 8.86 7.61
CA VAL A 30 -3.22 9.53 6.30
C VAL A 30 -3.35 11.05 6.48
N PRO A 31 -2.30 11.71 6.98
CA PRO A 31 -2.33 13.14 7.29
C PRO A 31 -2.63 14.02 6.05
N ASP A 32 -2.30 13.55 4.87
CA ASP A 32 -2.58 14.23 3.60
C ASP A 32 -3.87 13.72 2.92
N GLY A 33 -4.70 12.97 3.67
CA GLY A 33 -5.94 12.39 3.18
C GLY A 33 -5.73 11.25 2.18
N VAL A 34 -6.74 10.99 1.36
CA VAL A 34 -6.74 9.96 0.31
C VAL A 34 -7.59 10.41 -0.87
N SER A 35 -7.30 9.93 -2.06
CA SER A 35 -8.21 10.03 -3.21
C SER A 35 -8.92 8.69 -3.43
N TYR A 36 -10.21 8.72 -3.73
CA TYR A 36 -10.98 7.59 -4.23
C TYR A 36 -11.23 7.83 -5.71
N ASN A 37 -10.50 7.13 -6.55
CA ASN A 37 -10.52 7.37 -7.99
C ASN A 37 -11.54 6.45 -8.67
N SER A 38 -12.31 7.03 -9.56
CA SER A 38 -13.25 6.37 -10.45
C SER A 38 -13.19 7.04 -11.81
N TYR A 39 -13.51 6.30 -12.85
CA TYR A 39 -13.30 6.75 -14.23
C TYR A 39 -14.49 6.44 -15.11
N LEU A 40 -14.80 7.33 -16.07
CA LEU A 40 -15.73 7.07 -17.16
C LEU A 40 -14.95 6.67 -18.41
N VAL A 41 -15.39 5.61 -19.07
CA VAL A 41 -14.91 5.16 -20.37
C VAL A 41 -16.07 5.27 -21.36
N GLU A 42 -15.97 6.21 -22.29
CA GLU A 42 -17.01 6.55 -23.25
C GLU A 42 -16.64 6.05 -24.64
N GLY A 43 -17.20 4.92 -25.02
CA GLY A 43 -17.15 4.44 -26.39
C GLY A 43 -18.27 5.05 -27.25
N SER A 44 -18.22 4.79 -28.55
CA SER A 44 -19.20 5.31 -29.53
C SER A 44 -20.63 4.76 -29.33
N GLU A 45 -20.80 3.61 -28.67
CA GLU A 45 -22.09 2.97 -28.45
C GLU A 45 -22.51 2.89 -26.98
N LYS A 46 -21.55 2.72 -26.05
CA LYS A 46 -21.81 2.47 -24.63
C LYS A 46 -20.79 3.18 -23.75
N THR A 47 -21.23 3.49 -22.53
CA THR A 47 -20.39 4.09 -21.49
C THR A 47 -20.24 3.14 -20.32
N ALA A 48 -19.01 2.98 -19.85
CA ALA A 48 -18.68 2.21 -18.63
C ALA A 48 -18.15 3.16 -17.54
N LEU A 49 -18.59 2.94 -16.32
CA LEU A 49 -18.00 3.50 -15.10
C LEU A 49 -17.08 2.44 -14.49
N ILE A 50 -15.86 2.83 -14.17
CA ILE A 50 -14.85 1.93 -13.58
C ILE A 50 -14.72 2.25 -12.09
N ASP A 51 -15.07 1.28 -11.25
CA ASP A 51 -15.17 1.35 -9.80
C ASP A 51 -16.07 2.50 -9.31
N THR A 52 -16.31 2.59 -8.02
CA THR A 52 -17.02 3.70 -7.39
C THR A 52 -16.13 4.37 -6.35
N VAL A 53 -16.72 5.05 -5.38
CA VAL A 53 -16.02 5.69 -4.27
C VAL A 53 -16.64 5.28 -2.95
N GLU A 54 -15.97 5.60 -1.85
CA GLU A 54 -16.48 5.41 -0.49
C GLU A 54 -17.86 6.08 -0.34
N ALA A 55 -18.77 5.41 0.38
CA ALA A 55 -20.20 5.78 0.46
C ALA A 55 -20.44 7.20 0.98
N GLY A 56 -19.63 7.71 1.92
CA GLY A 56 -19.72 9.05 2.46
C GLY A 56 -19.48 10.15 1.43
N HIS A 57 -18.84 9.84 0.33
CA HIS A 57 -18.53 10.77 -0.76
C HIS A 57 -19.46 10.66 -1.97
N PHE A 58 -20.51 9.83 -1.88
CA PHE A 58 -21.44 9.58 -3.00
C PHE A 58 -22.03 10.86 -3.60
N HIS A 59 -22.40 11.84 -2.78
CA HIS A 59 -22.99 13.10 -3.28
C HIS A 59 -22.02 13.84 -4.22
N SER A 60 -20.78 14.00 -3.82
CA SER A 60 -19.77 14.67 -4.64
C SER A 60 -19.44 13.87 -5.91
N PHE A 61 -19.44 12.55 -5.79
CA PHE A 61 -19.20 11.63 -6.89
C PHE A 61 -20.28 11.72 -7.97
N ILE A 62 -21.55 11.63 -7.58
CA ILE A 62 -22.68 11.69 -8.53
C ILE A 62 -22.79 13.05 -9.22
N GLU A 63 -22.47 14.14 -8.53
CA GLU A 63 -22.46 15.48 -9.14
C GLU A 63 -21.37 15.61 -10.23
N ARG A 64 -20.24 14.94 -10.07
CA ARG A 64 -19.20 14.87 -11.12
C ARG A 64 -19.67 14.06 -12.31
N ILE A 65 -20.27 12.89 -12.10
CA ILE A 65 -20.84 12.08 -13.19
C ILE A 65 -21.91 12.88 -13.96
N LYS A 66 -22.79 13.60 -13.28
CA LYS A 66 -23.81 14.42 -13.94
C LYS A 66 -23.25 15.62 -14.71
N ALA A 67 -22.13 16.18 -14.28
CA ALA A 67 -21.49 17.31 -14.94
C ALA A 67 -21.00 16.96 -16.34
N GLU A 68 -20.75 15.67 -16.67
CA GLU A 68 -20.48 15.13 -18.01
C GLU A 68 -21.74 15.06 -18.92
N GLY A 69 -22.78 15.81 -18.59
CA GLY A 69 -23.96 15.93 -19.42
C GLY A 69 -25.04 14.88 -19.15
N GLY A 70 -25.00 14.22 -18.00
CA GLY A 70 -26.03 13.23 -17.61
C GLY A 70 -26.10 12.03 -18.56
N LYS A 71 -24.99 11.64 -19.14
CA LYS A 71 -24.88 10.51 -20.06
C LYS A 71 -25.40 9.23 -19.41
N LYS A 72 -26.03 8.40 -20.21
CA LYS A 72 -26.41 7.05 -19.81
C LYS A 72 -25.15 6.24 -19.51
N ILE A 73 -25.10 5.65 -18.31
CA ILE A 73 -24.07 4.66 -17.97
C ILE A 73 -24.66 3.28 -18.22
N ASP A 74 -24.07 2.51 -19.15
CA ASP A 74 -24.53 1.17 -19.50
C ASP A 74 -23.93 0.11 -18.57
N TYR A 75 -22.66 0.30 -18.18
CA TYR A 75 -21.91 -0.64 -17.36
C TYR A 75 -21.27 0.01 -16.15
N LEU A 76 -21.23 -0.73 -15.04
CA LEU A 76 -20.36 -0.49 -13.90
C LEU A 76 -19.37 -1.66 -13.82
N VAL A 77 -18.09 -1.40 -14.02
CA VAL A 77 -17.03 -2.40 -13.83
C VAL A 77 -16.52 -2.31 -12.39
N ILE A 78 -16.47 -3.43 -11.69
CA ILE A 78 -15.89 -3.51 -10.34
C ILE A 78 -14.59 -4.31 -10.41
N ASN A 79 -13.45 -3.58 -10.37
CA ASN A 79 -12.13 -4.18 -10.30
C ASN A 79 -11.83 -4.70 -8.90
N HIS A 80 -12.33 -4.00 -7.86
CA HIS A 80 -12.08 -4.33 -6.47
C HIS A 80 -13.32 -4.09 -5.59
N MET A 81 -13.56 -4.97 -4.61
CA MET A 81 -14.78 -4.99 -3.80
C MET A 81 -14.65 -4.32 -2.42
N GLU A 82 -13.48 -3.81 -2.08
CA GLU A 82 -13.33 -3.08 -0.83
C GLU A 82 -14.32 -1.91 -0.77
N PRO A 83 -14.96 -1.63 0.38
CA PRO A 83 -16.04 -0.66 0.47
C PRO A 83 -15.70 0.77 0.03
N ASP A 84 -14.43 1.15 0.06
CA ASP A 84 -13.98 2.46 -0.42
C ASP A 84 -14.00 2.60 -1.96
N HIS A 85 -14.13 1.47 -2.70
CA HIS A 85 -14.32 1.42 -4.16
C HIS A 85 -15.70 0.91 -4.56
N SER A 86 -16.42 0.28 -3.63
CA SER A 86 -17.70 -0.36 -3.93
C SER A 86 -18.87 0.20 -3.11
N GLY A 87 -18.59 1.00 -2.08
CA GLY A 87 -19.59 1.49 -1.12
C GLY A 87 -20.71 2.32 -1.74
N SER A 88 -20.46 2.95 -2.86
CA SER A 88 -21.44 3.75 -3.59
C SER A 88 -22.34 2.95 -4.54
N ILE A 89 -22.13 1.64 -4.73
CA ILE A 89 -22.93 0.80 -5.64
C ILE A 89 -24.44 0.88 -5.35
N PRO A 90 -24.92 0.71 -4.09
CA PRO A 90 -26.36 0.72 -3.83
C PRO A 90 -27.05 2.02 -4.23
N GLU A 91 -26.42 3.15 -3.95
CA GLU A 91 -26.97 4.48 -4.25
C GLU A 91 -26.89 4.79 -5.76
N LEU A 92 -25.82 4.35 -6.44
CA LEU A 92 -25.66 4.50 -7.88
C LEU A 92 -26.77 3.78 -8.63
N LEU A 93 -27.13 2.56 -8.22
CA LEU A 93 -28.20 1.77 -8.84
C LEU A 93 -29.59 2.35 -8.64
N LYS A 94 -29.81 3.17 -7.62
CA LYS A 94 -31.07 3.91 -7.45
C LYS A 94 -31.22 5.03 -8.48
N ILE A 95 -30.10 5.66 -8.88
CA ILE A 95 -30.07 6.74 -9.87
C ILE A 95 -30.06 6.22 -11.30
N PHE A 96 -29.30 5.13 -11.53
CA PHE A 96 -29.14 4.48 -12.82
C PHE A 96 -29.62 3.02 -12.75
N PRO A 97 -30.93 2.77 -12.71
CA PRO A 97 -31.50 1.43 -12.47
C PRO A 97 -31.19 0.41 -13.57
N ASP A 98 -30.81 0.86 -14.76
CA ASP A 98 -30.56 -0.03 -15.92
C ASP A 98 -29.09 -0.45 -16.05
N ILE A 99 -28.18 0.08 -15.22
CA ILE A 99 -26.76 -0.31 -15.25
C ILE A 99 -26.61 -1.82 -15.05
N LYS A 100 -25.80 -2.45 -15.91
CA LYS A 100 -25.30 -3.81 -15.69
C LYS A 100 -23.94 -3.76 -15.00
N ILE A 101 -23.73 -4.62 -14.01
CA ILE A 101 -22.45 -4.71 -13.27
C ILE A 101 -21.56 -5.76 -13.95
N ILE A 102 -20.41 -5.33 -14.45
CA ILE A 102 -19.38 -6.23 -14.98
C ILE A 102 -18.45 -6.61 -13.81
N ALA A 103 -18.35 -7.89 -13.51
CA ALA A 103 -17.58 -8.38 -12.39
C ALA A 103 -17.21 -9.85 -12.59
N ASN A 104 -16.15 -10.32 -11.94
CA ASN A 104 -15.89 -11.75 -11.90
C ASN A 104 -16.78 -12.46 -10.86
N LYS A 105 -16.80 -13.78 -10.93
CA LYS A 105 -17.67 -14.62 -10.07
C LYS A 105 -17.52 -14.37 -8.57
N ILE A 106 -16.30 -14.11 -8.08
CA ILE A 106 -16.06 -13.87 -6.66
C ILE A 106 -16.65 -12.51 -6.26
N THR A 107 -16.41 -11.49 -7.07
CA THR A 107 -16.97 -10.13 -6.91
C THR A 107 -18.51 -10.17 -6.88
N VAL A 108 -19.17 -10.91 -7.77
CA VAL A 108 -20.64 -11.09 -7.77
C VAL A 108 -21.11 -11.65 -6.43
N GLY A 109 -20.42 -12.66 -5.90
CA GLY A 109 -20.72 -13.22 -4.57
C GLY A 109 -20.55 -12.19 -3.44
N MET A 110 -19.51 -11.38 -3.50
CA MET A 110 -19.25 -10.32 -2.51
C MET A 110 -20.30 -9.20 -2.57
N ILE A 111 -20.72 -8.77 -3.77
CA ILE A 111 -21.80 -7.78 -3.93
C ILE A 111 -23.09 -8.29 -3.30
N GLY A 112 -23.45 -9.57 -3.50
CA GLY A 112 -24.56 -10.22 -2.83
C GLY A 112 -24.41 -10.24 -1.31
N GLY A 113 -23.19 -10.48 -0.81
CA GLY A 113 -22.87 -10.48 0.62
C GLY A 113 -22.96 -9.10 1.27
N TYR A 114 -22.30 -8.10 0.69
CA TYR A 114 -22.24 -6.73 1.22
C TYR A 114 -23.53 -5.95 1.02
N TYR A 115 -24.08 -5.97 -0.21
CA TYR A 115 -25.14 -5.03 -0.61
C TYR A 115 -26.50 -5.69 -0.86
N LYS A 116 -26.59 -7.02 -0.73
CA LYS A 116 -27.83 -7.80 -0.96
C LYS A 116 -28.39 -7.66 -2.39
N ILE A 117 -27.54 -7.36 -3.34
CA ILE A 117 -27.88 -7.31 -4.77
C ILE A 117 -27.62 -8.72 -5.32
N THR A 118 -28.69 -9.47 -5.61
CA THR A 118 -28.63 -10.89 -5.97
C THR A 118 -29.32 -11.22 -7.30
N ASP A 119 -29.96 -10.25 -7.95
CA ASP A 119 -30.58 -10.43 -9.25
C ASP A 119 -29.52 -10.81 -10.31
N PRO A 120 -29.54 -12.03 -10.86
CA PRO A 120 -28.52 -12.48 -11.80
C PRO A 120 -28.54 -11.68 -13.12
N GLU A 121 -29.68 -11.12 -13.51
CA GLU A 121 -29.77 -10.30 -14.73
C GLU A 121 -29.03 -8.95 -14.57
N ARG A 122 -28.70 -8.55 -13.34
CA ARG A 122 -27.92 -7.37 -13.05
C ARG A 122 -26.45 -7.50 -13.47
N PHE A 123 -25.94 -8.73 -13.56
CA PHE A 123 -24.53 -9.00 -13.72
C PHE A 123 -24.15 -9.45 -15.12
N VAL A 124 -22.97 -9.01 -15.55
CA VAL A 124 -22.21 -9.57 -16.68
C VAL A 124 -20.96 -10.19 -16.08
N GLU A 125 -20.96 -11.51 -15.87
CA GLU A 125 -19.81 -12.22 -15.31
C GLU A 125 -18.69 -12.32 -16.35
N VAL A 126 -17.46 -11.93 -15.98
CA VAL A 126 -16.28 -11.99 -16.81
C VAL A 126 -15.19 -12.87 -16.20
N LYS A 127 -14.33 -13.40 -17.06
CA LYS A 127 -13.16 -14.23 -16.76
C LYS A 127 -11.88 -13.55 -17.25
N ASP A 128 -10.74 -14.15 -16.88
CA ASP A 128 -9.43 -13.69 -17.34
C ASP A 128 -9.34 -13.74 -18.89
N GLY A 129 -9.09 -12.61 -19.51
CA GLY A 129 -8.99 -12.47 -20.95
C GLY A 129 -10.29 -12.15 -21.68
N ASP A 130 -11.44 -12.13 -21.01
CA ASP A 130 -12.70 -11.72 -21.64
C ASP A 130 -12.65 -10.25 -22.08
N GLU A 131 -13.48 -9.93 -23.09
CA GLU A 131 -13.56 -8.59 -23.69
C GLU A 131 -15.02 -8.15 -23.82
N ILE A 132 -15.27 -6.86 -23.61
CA ILE A 132 -16.58 -6.23 -23.84
C ILE A 132 -16.40 -4.99 -24.69
N SER A 133 -17.13 -4.91 -25.81
CA SER A 133 -17.12 -3.73 -26.70
C SER A 133 -17.99 -2.61 -26.16
N LEU A 134 -17.47 -1.39 -26.25
CA LEU A 134 -18.22 -0.13 -26.07
C LEU A 134 -18.47 0.60 -27.40
N GLY A 135 -18.21 -0.05 -28.52
CA GLY A 135 -18.22 0.49 -29.89
C GLY A 135 -16.80 0.61 -30.43
N ASP A 136 -16.22 1.78 -30.40
CA ASP A 136 -14.83 2.05 -30.81
C ASP A 136 -13.78 1.80 -29.73
N LEU A 137 -14.19 1.52 -28.49
CA LEU A 137 -13.33 1.12 -27.37
C LEU A 137 -13.71 -0.28 -26.90
N THR A 138 -12.72 -1.01 -26.36
CA THR A 138 -12.87 -2.35 -25.83
C THR A 138 -12.36 -2.43 -24.40
N LEU A 139 -13.14 -3.02 -23.51
CA LEU A 139 -12.69 -3.37 -22.16
C LEU A 139 -12.16 -4.79 -22.16
N LYS A 140 -10.88 -5.00 -21.79
CA LYS A 140 -10.26 -6.32 -21.60
C LYS A 140 -9.97 -6.56 -20.14
N PHE A 141 -10.36 -7.73 -19.62
CA PHE A 141 -10.26 -8.04 -18.21
C PHE A 141 -9.09 -8.97 -17.91
N LYS A 142 -8.30 -8.62 -16.90
CA LYS A 142 -7.16 -9.39 -16.40
C LYS A 142 -7.38 -9.68 -14.91
N LEU A 143 -7.61 -10.93 -14.54
CA LEU A 143 -7.74 -11.30 -13.13
C LEU A 143 -6.38 -11.25 -12.46
N THR A 144 -6.27 -10.54 -11.34
CA THR A 144 -5.07 -10.35 -10.53
C THR A 144 -5.33 -10.70 -9.07
N PRO A 145 -5.75 -11.96 -8.79
CA PRO A 145 -6.19 -12.35 -7.46
C PRO A 145 -5.10 -12.11 -6.42
N MET A 146 -5.51 -11.66 -5.22
CA MET A 146 -4.64 -11.29 -4.10
C MET A 146 -3.75 -10.07 -4.33
N VAL A 147 -4.15 -9.17 -5.24
CA VAL A 147 -3.52 -7.86 -5.36
C VAL A 147 -4.59 -6.76 -5.12
N HIS A 148 -5.13 -6.60 -3.83
CA HIS A 148 -4.66 -7.36 -2.66
C HIS A 148 -5.75 -8.33 -2.10
N TRP A 149 -6.96 -8.37 -2.64
CA TRP A 149 -8.04 -9.31 -2.28
C TRP A 149 -8.20 -10.42 -3.35
N PRO A 150 -8.91 -11.53 -3.02
CA PRO A 150 -8.99 -12.70 -3.93
C PRO A 150 -9.74 -12.43 -5.23
N GLU A 151 -10.63 -11.45 -5.27
CA GLU A 151 -11.48 -11.12 -6.43
C GLU A 151 -10.87 -10.07 -7.34
N THR A 152 -9.75 -9.44 -6.99
CA THR A 152 -9.21 -8.30 -7.74
C THR A 152 -8.97 -8.64 -9.21
N MET A 153 -9.31 -7.68 -10.05
CA MET A 153 -9.01 -7.69 -11.48
C MET A 153 -8.56 -6.31 -11.95
N MET A 154 -8.00 -6.24 -13.12
CA MET A 154 -7.65 -5.01 -13.83
C MET A 154 -8.43 -4.95 -15.14
N THR A 155 -8.83 -3.75 -15.54
CA THR A 155 -9.50 -3.50 -16.81
C THR A 155 -8.56 -2.70 -17.72
N TYR A 156 -8.37 -3.16 -18.95
CA TYR A 156 -7.49 -2.54 -19.94
C TYR A 156 -8.24 -2.10 -21.17
N VAL A 157 -7.96 -0.89 -21.66
CA VAL A 157 -8.49 -0.32 -22.91
C VAL A 157 -7.35 -0.23 -23.92
N PRO A 158 -7.24 -1.20 -24.86
CA PRO A 158 -6.11 -1.29 -25.77
C PRO A 158 -6.01 -0.11 -26.75
N GLU A 159 -7.12 0.44 -27.20
CA GLU A 159 -7.17 1.55 -28.16
C GLU A 159 -6.57 2.84 -27.59
N ARG A 160 -6.48 2.95 -26.28
CA ARG A 160 -5.90 4.09 -25.55
C ARG A 160 -4.68 3.70 -24.70
N ALA A 161 -4.34 2.42 -24.67
CA ALA A 161 -3.27 1.87 -23.84
C ALA A 161 -3.43 2.26 -22.33
N VAL A 162 -4.66 2.26 -21.82
CA VAL A 162 -5.03 2.65 -20.47
C VAL A 162 -5.33 1.42 -19.63
N LEU A 163 -4.69 1.31 -18.47
CA LEU A 163 -4.91 0.27 -17.48
C LEU A 163 -5.60 0.84 -16.24
N PHE A 164 -6.78 0.37 -15.91
CA PHE A 164 -7.43 0.58 -14.62
C PHE A 164 -7.01 -0.56 -13.70
N SER A 165 -6.13 -0.26 -12.76
CA SER A 165 -5.37 -1.26 -12.03
C SER A 165 -5.95 -1.67 -10.68
N GLY A 166 -7.10 -1.11 -10.29
CA GLY A 166 -7.56 -1.21 -8.91
C GLY A 166 -6.51 -0.59 -7.98
N ASP A 167 -6.29 -1.19 -6.84
CA ASP A 167 -5.35 -0.71 -5.82
C ASP A 167 -3.87 -0.86 -6.21
N ALA A 168 -3.58 -1.70 -7.19
CA ALA A 168 -2.21 -1.80 -7.67
C ALA A 168 -1.72 -0.45 -8.21
N PHE A 169 -0.49 -0.10 -7.84
CA PHE A 169 0.16 1.18 -8.19
C PHE A 169 -0.47 2.41 -7.51
N GLY A 170 -1.38 2.21 -6.54
CA GLY A 170 -1.98 3.26 -5.75
C GLY A 170 -1.02 3.90 -4.74
N CYS A 171 -1.38 5.05 -4.21
CA CYS A 171 -0.67 5.70 -3.13
C CYS A 171 -1.62 6.44 -2.18
N PHE A 172 -1.19 6.62 -0.93
CA PHE A 172 -1.87 7.53 -0.02
C PHE A 172 -1.71 8.99 -0.45
N GLY A 173 -2.54 9.85 0.09
CA GLY A 173 -2.56 11.29 -0.21
C GLY A 173 -3.67 11.68 -1.18
N ALA A 174 -4.40 12.74 -0.82
CA ALA A 174 -5.37 13.35 -1.69
C ALA A 174 -4.69 14.12 -2.84
N LEU A 175 -5.30 14.17 -4.01
CA LEU A 175 -4.75 14.87 -5.17
C LEU A 175 -4.83 16.39 -5.01
N ASN A 176 -3.74 17.09 -5.32
CA ASN A 176 -3.58 18.53 -5.17
C ASN A 176 -3.92 19.30 -6.46
N GLY A 177 -5.13 19.11 -6.97
CA GLY A 177 -5.66 19.83 -8.14
C GLY A 177 -5.46 19.11 -9.46
N ALA A 178 -4.26 18.65 -9.78
CA ALA A 178 -4.00 17.80 -10.94
C ALA A 178 -4.34 16.33 -10.65
N VAL A 179 -4.52 15.55 -11.70
CA VAL A 179 -4.82 14.11 -11.61
C VAL A 179 -3.71 13.27 -12.24
N VAL A 180 -3.13 13.73 -13.36
CA VAL A 180 -2.06 13.02 -14.06
C VAL A 180 -0.70 13.48 -13.52
N ASP A 181 0.23 12.56 -13.39
CA ASP A 181 1.53 12.75 -12.75
C ASP A 181 2.40 13.82 -13.42
N ASN A 182 2.28 14.02 -14.73
CA ASN A 182 3.02 15.06 -15.46
C ASN A 182 2.48 16.49 -15.27
N GLU A 183 1.36 16.65 -14.57
CA GLU A 183 0.73 17.93 -14.28
C GLU A 183 0.90 18.37 -12.82
N MET A 184 1.64 17.59 -12.02
CA MET A 184 1.82 17.82 -10.58
C MET A 184 3.27 17.62 -10.13
N ASN A 185 3.56 18.10 -8.92
CA ASN A 185 4.80 17.70 -8.25
C ASN A 185 4.65 16.28 -7.69
N VAL A 186 5.06 15.29 -8.48
CA VAL A 186 4.93 13.88 -8.18
C VAL A 186 5.84 13.42 -7.02
N ASP A 187 6.84 14.19 -6.64
CA ASP A 187 7.75 13.86 -5.54
C ASP A 187 7.02 13.72 -4.19
N LEU A 188 5.86 14.38 -4.05
CA LEU A 188 4.99 14.25 -2.89
C LEU A 188 4.42 12.83 -2.72
N TYR A 189 4.31 12.07 -3.81
CA TYR A 189 3.60 10.78 -3.84
C TYR A 189 4.53 9.55 -3.82
N TRP A 190 5.83 9.68 -4.14
CA TRP A 190 6.71 8.51 -4.19
C TRP A 190 6.82 7.76 -2.87
N ARG A 191 6.99 8.50 -1.79
CA ARG A 191 7.09 7.90 -0.48
C ARG A 191 5.74 7.35 -0.01
N GLU A 192 4.64 7.99 -0.38
CA GLU A 192 3.29 7.55 -0.09
C GLU A 192 2.91 6.27 -0.87
N MET A 193 3.42 6.11 -2.08
CA MET A 193 3.26 4.87 -2.86
C MET A 193 4.02 3.70 -2.22
N GLU A 194 5.27 3.89 -1.80
CA GLU A 194 6.02 2.85 -1.08
C GLU A 194 5.34 2.49 0.25
N ARG A 195 4.80 3.49 0.96
CA ARG A 195 4.06 3.30 2.20
C ARG A 195 2.74 2.56 1.98
N TYR A 196 2.00 2.94 0.94
CA TYR A 196 0.77 2.24 0.52
C TYR A 196 1.07 0.78 0.20
N TYR A 197 2.07 0.52 -0.65
CA TYR A 197 2.49 -0.84 -0.97
C TYR A 197 2.81 -1.65 0.30
N ALA A 198 3.64 -1.13 1.19
CA ALA A 198 4.07 -1.84 2.40
C ALA A 198 2.91 -2.14 3.37
N CYS A 199 1.92 -1.23 3.47
CA CYS A 199 0.77 -1.37 4.35
C CYS A 199 -0.31 -2.30 3.79
N ILE A 200 -0.63 -2.17 2.52
CA ILE A 200 -1.80 -2.76 1.86
C ILE A 200 -1.42 -4.03 1.06
N VAL A 201 -0.39 -3.94 0.22
CA VAL A 201 -0.02 -4.99 -0.74
C VAL A 201 1.10 -5.90 -0.23
N GLY A 202 1.94 -5.43 0.69
CA GLY A 202 3.26 -5.99 1.03
C GLY A 202 3.36 -7.49 1.25
N LYS A 203 2.34 -8.15 1.86
CA LYS A 203 2.28 -9.61 2.05
C LYS A 203 2.24 -10.40 0.74
N TYR A 204 1.66 -9.81 -0.29
CA TYR A 204 1.25 -10.52 -1.51
C TYR A 204 2.27 -10.44 -2.65
N GLY A 205 3.56 -10.29 -2.35
CA GLY A 205 4.62 -10.13 -3.35
C GLY A 205 4.61 -11.16 -4.49
N VAL A 206 4.37 -12.44 -4.20
CA VAL A 206 4.25 -13.49 -5.22
C VAL A 206 3.09 -13.24 -6.19
N HIS A 207 1.98 -12.71 -5.69
CA HIS A 207 0.80 -12.39 -6.51
C HIS A 207 1.04 -11.14 -7.35
N VAL A 208 1.73 -10.13 -6.81
CA VAL A 208 2.19 -8.96 -7.56
C VAL A 208 3.10 -9.37 -8.71
N GLN A 209 4.06 -10.27 -8.51
CA GLN A 209 4.92 -10.78 -9.58
C GLN A 209 4.12 -11.48 -10.69
N LYS A 210 3.07 -12.24 -10.35
CA LYS A 210 2.16 -12.83 -11.34
C LYS A 210 1.36 -11.77 -12.11
N ALA A 211 0.90 -10.72 -11.42
CA ALA A 211 0.20 -9.61 -12.06
C ALA A 211 1.12 -8.84 -13.02
N LEU A 212 2.35 -8.52 -12.60
CA LEU A 212 3.36 -7.88 -13.45
C LEU A 212 3.70 -8.73 -14.68
N ALA A 213 3.80 -10.05 -14.53
CA ALA A 213 4.02 -10.95 -15.65
C ALA A 213 2.89 -10.90 -16.71
N LYS A 214 1.63 -10.71 -16.29
CA LYS A 214 0.50 -10.53 -17.21
C LYS A 214 0.53 -9.17 -17.95
N LEU A 215 1.26 -8.20 -17.41
CA LEU A 215 1.37 -6.85 -17.99
C LEU A 215 2.63 -6.68 -18.86
N LYS A 216 3.55 -7.65 -18.88
CA LYS A 216 4.87 -7.53 -19.50
C LYS A 216 4.84 -7.08 -20.96
N ASP A 217 3.89 -7.61 -21.73
CA ASP A 217 3.76 -7.33 -23.16
C ASP A 217 2.58 -6.40 -23.48
N VAL A 218 2.04 -5.74 -22.45
CA VAL A 218 0.94 -4.79 -22.61
C VAL A 218 1.51 -3.38 -22.77
N LYS A 219 1.17 -2.72 -23.87
CA LYS A 219 1.50 -1.30 -24.04
C LYS A 219 0.73 -0.48 -23.01
N LEU A 220 1.40 0.35 -22.23
CA LEU A 220 0.80 1.23 -21.24
C LEU A 220 1.19 2.68 -21.53
N GLU A 221 0.19 3.53 -21.71
CA GLU A 221 0.33 4.99 -21.76
C GLU A 221 -0.18 5.62 -20.45
N TYR A 222 -1.15 4.96 -19.79
CA TYR A 222 -1.69 5.40 -18.51
C TYR A 222 -1.94 4.21 -17.58
N ILE A 223 -1.63 4.38 -16.29
CA ILE A 223 -2.09 3.51 -15.21
C ILE A 223 -3.01 4.34 -14.32
N CYS A 224 -4.26 3.96 -14.28
CA CYS A 224 -5.36 4.59 -13.54
C CYS A 224 -5.65 3.74 -12.30
N SER A 225 -4.98 4.02 -11.19
CA SER A 225 -5.22 3.35 -9.90
C SER A 225 -6.42 3.94 -9.18
N THR A 226 -6.93 3.23 -8.18
CA THR A 226 -8.05 3.68 -7.33
C THR A 226 -7.63 4.74 -6.29
N HIS A 227 -6.32 4.91 -6.06
CA HIS A 227 -5.76 5.92 -5.15
C HIS A 227 -4.54 6.61 -5.75
N GLY A 228 -4.39 7.90 -5.44
CA GLY A 228 -3.25 8.70 -5.86
C GLY A 228 -3.27 9.12 -7.32
N PRO A 229 -2.13 9.53 -7.89
CA PRO A 229 -2.03 10.02 -9.27
C PRO A 229 -2.35 8.96 -10.32
N VAL A 230 -2.87 9.40 -11.46
CA VAL A 230 -2.81 8.63 -12.71
C VAL A 230 -1.39 8.73 -13.24
N TRP A 231 -0.73 7.59 -13.43
CA TRP A 231 0.63 7.52 -13.91
C TRP A 231 0.69 7.52 -15.44
N HIS A 232 1.48 8.42 -15.99
CA HIS A 232 1.73 8.58 -17.43
C HIS A 232 3.23 8.69 -17.73
N ASP A 233 3.88 9.74 -17.26
CA ASP A 233 5.33 9.97 -17.50
C ASP A 233 6.21 9.03 -16.65
N ASN A 234 5.70 8.49 -15.55
CA ASN A 234 6.47 7.71 -14.58
C ASN A 234 6.11 6.21 -14.53
N ILE A 235 5.47 5.67 -15.55
CA ILE A 235 5.01 4.25 -15.57
C ILE A 235 6.16 3.28 -15.29
N GLU A 236 7.31 3.43 -15.96
CA GLU A 236 8.46 2.54 -15.78
C GLU A 236 8.96 2.55 -14.33
N LYS A 237 9.02 3.74 -13.71
CA LYS A 237 9.45 3.90 -12.32
C LYS A 237 8.46 3.24 -11.36
N VAL A 238 7.15 3.46 -11.55
CA VAL A 238 6.08 2.87 -10.75
C VAL A 238 6.13 1.35 -10.80
N VAL A 239 6.22 0.78 -12.00
CA VAL A 239 6.34 -0.67 -12.22
C VAL A 239 7.62 -1.22 -11.59
N SER A 240 8.74 -0.52 -11.73
CA SER A 240 10.03 -0.90 -11.12
C SER A 240 9.97 -0.93 -9.59
N VAL A 241 9.29 0.04 -8.96
CA VAL A 241 9.10 0.06 -7.50
C VAL A 241 8.27 -1.14 -7.05
N TYR A 242 7.15 -1.43 -7.70
CA TYR A 242 6.32 -2.59 -7.39
C TYR A 242 7.07 -3.92 -7.60
N ASP A 243 7.85 -4.03 -8.67
CA ASP A 243 8.66 -5.21 -8.97
C ASP A 243 9.71 -5.44 -7.87
N ARG A 244 10.48 -4.40 -7.51
CA ARG A 244 11.47 -4.44 -6.44
C ARG A 244 10.86 -4.81 -5.08
N MET A 245 9.80 -4.11 -4.68
CA MET A 245 9.17 -4.34 -3.37
C MET A 245 8.53 -5.71 -3.27
N SER A 246 7.93 -6.23 -4.35
CA SER A 246 7.30 -7.55 -4.37
C SER A 246 8.29 -8.71 -4.32
N ARG A 247 9.55 -8.48 -4.69
CA ARG A 247 10.66 -9.42 -4.47
C ARG A 247 11.34 -9.24 -3.12
N TYR A 248 10.85 -8.30 -2.29
CA TYR A 248 11.47 -7.91 -1.03
C TYR A 248 12.93 -7.43 -1.20
N GLU A 249 13.27 -6.91 -2.36
CA GLU A 249 14.55 -6.25 -2.59
C GLU A 249 14.56 -4.90 -1.90
N ALA A 250 15.66 -4.61 -1.21
CA ALA A 250 15.79 -3.43 -0.38
C ALA A 250 17.06 -2.64 -0.70
N GLU A 251 17.02 -1.35 -0.41
CA GLU A 251 18.13 -0.41 -0.58
C GLU A 251 19.15 -0.56 0.56
N GLU A 252 20.40 -0.18 0.32
CA GLU A 252 21.38 -0.03 1.39
C GLU A 252 20.91 1.03 2.38
N GLY A 253 20.69 0.63 3.61
CA GLY A 253 20.22 1.48 4.69
C GLY A 253 19.77 0.64 5.89
N VAL A 254 19.49 1.32 6.99
CA VAL A 254 19.09 0.69 8.26
C VAL A 254 17.88 1.41 8.84
N THR A 255 16.87 0.63 9.19
CA THR A 255 15.76 1.06 10.04
C THR A 255 16.04 0.63 11.46
N ILE A 256 16.06 1.56 12.40
CA ILE A 256 16.17 1.30 13.84
C ILE A 256 14.81 1.60 14.45
N VAL A 257 14.21 0.59 15.09
CA VAL A 257 12.93 0.72 15.80
C VAL A 257 13.17 0.42 17.26
N TYR A 258 12.79 1.33 18.15
CA TYR A 258 12.95 1.09 19.58
C TYR A 258 11.72 1.48 20.36
N GLY A 259 11.57 0.89 21.55
CA GLY A 259 10.71 1.39 22.61
C GLY A 259 11.55 1.90 23.76
N SER A 260 11.13 2.96 24.41
CA SER A 260 11.81 3.47 25.60
C SER A 260 10.82 4.13 26.56
N MET A 261 10.92 3.84 27.85
CA MET A 261 10.08 4.46 28.88
C MET A 261 10.73 5.71 29.48
N TYR A 262 12.03 5.63 29.79
CA TYR A 262 12.77 6.66 30.53
C TYR A 262 14.06 7.09 29.85
N GLY A 263 14.24 6.79 28.55
CA GLY A 263 15.36 7.25 27.75
C GLY A 263 16.52 6.25 27.58
N ASN A 264 16.74 5.31 28.52
CA ASN A 264 17.93 4.44 28.48
C ASN A 264 18.03 3.59 27.21
N THR A 265 16.94 3.01 26.74
CA THR A 265 16.91 2.23 25.49
C THR A 265 17.06 3.14 24.28
N ALA A 266 16.51 4.36 24.32
CA ALA A 266 16.65 5.36 23.27
C ALA A 266 18.12 5.79 23.09
N GLU A 267 18.85 6.01 24.19
CA GLU A 267 20.26 6.38 24.16
C GLU A 267 21.13 5.35 23.43
N VAL A 268 20.85 4.06 23.63
CA VAL A 268 21.54 2.97 22.91
C VAL A 268 21.13 2.94 21.43
N ALA A 269 19.86 3.21 21.10
CA ALA A 269 19.42 3.32 19.69
C ALA A 269 20.17 4.43 18.95
N GLU A 270 20.33 5.60 19.59
CA GLU A 270 21.11 6.73 19.05
C GLU A 270 22.58 6.36 18.89
N ALA A 271 23.18 5.70 19.87
CA ALA A 271 24.57 5.26 19.78
C ALA A 271 24.79 4.26 18.62
N ILE A 272 23.88 3.32 18.42
CA ILE A 272 23.91 2.39 17.26
C ILE A 272 23.83 3.20 15.96
N ALA A 273 22.90 4.14 15.86
CA ALA A 273 22.73 4.98 14.66
C ALA A 273 23.98 5.79 14.34
N MET A 274 24.61 6.42 15.34
CA MET A 274 25.85 7.18 15.18
C MET A 274 27.00 6.31 14.67
N ASN A 275 27.14 5.08 15.18
CA ASN A 275 28.17 4.15 14.72
C ASN A 275 27.91 3.68 13.27
N ILE A 276 26.65 3.41 12.90
CA ILE A 276 26.26 3.09 11.51
C ILE A 276 26.58 4.26 10.58
N ALA A 277 26.25 5.49 10.96
CA ALA A 277 26.56 6.69 10.20
C ALA A 277 28.07 6.89 10.02
N SER A 278 28.85 6.71 11.11
CA SER A 278 30.33 6.80 11.11
C SER A 278 30.97 5.75 10.18
N ALA A 279 30.30 4.62 9.97
CA ALA A 279 30.70 3.60 8.98
C ALA A 279 30.29 3.95 7.54
N GLY A 280 29.71 5.13 7.27
CA GLY A 280 29.40 5.67 5.96
C GLY A 280 28.03 5.31 5.39
N VAL A 281 27.14 4.67 6.17
CA VAL A 281 25.76 4.43 5.77
C VAL A 281 24.97 5.73 5.85
N LYS A 282 24.38 6.16 4.72
CA LYS A 282 23.66 7.44 4.62
C LYS A 282 22.17 7.31 4.93
N ASN A 283 21.59 6.17 4.61
CA ASN A 283 20.16 5.92 4.79
C ASN A 283 19.91 5.28 6.16
N ILE A 284 19.64 6.09 7.16
CA ILE A 284 19.31 5.63 8.52
C ILE A 284 17.97 6.24 8.91
N ARG A 285 17.05 5.42 9.37
CA ARG A 285 15.76 5.82 9.92
C ARG A 285 15.65 5.33 11.35
N ILE A 286 15.31 6.23 12.26
CA ILE A 286 15.13 5.91 13.69
C ILE A 286 13.68 6.19 14.04
N HIS A 287 13.04 5.19 14.66
CA HIS A 287 11.65 5.25 15.08
C HIS A 287 11.48 4.89 16.55
N ASP A 288 10.92 5.79 17.33
CA ASP A 288 10.30 5.44 18.59
C ASP A 288 8.95 4.77 18.30
N ALA A 289 8.82 3.48 18.58
CA ALA A 289 7.63 2.70 18.31
C ALA A 289 6.37 3.21 19.04
N ALA A 290 6.54 3.99 20.11
CA ALA A 290 5.42 4.59 20.84
C ALA A 290 4.94 5.92 20.23
N ARG A 291 5.69 6.50 19.30
CA ARG A 291 5.43 7.85 18.74
C ARG A 291 5.33 7.87 17.23
N SER A 292 6.15 7.07 16.54
CA SER A 292 6.15 7.02 15.07
C SER A 292 4.93 6.25 14.56
N PRO A 293 4.23 6.75 13.52
CA PRO A 293 3.17 6.00 12.86
C PRO A 293 3.63 4.62 12.39
N LEU A 294 2.86 3.57 12.69
CA LEU A 294 3.20 2.20 12.31
C LEU A 294 3.39 2.07 10.79
N SER A 295 2.60 2.76 10.00
CA SER A 295 2.70 2.78 8.54
C SER A 295 4.07 3.26 8.04
N GLN A 296 4.64 4.28 8.67
CA GLN A 296 5.96 4.79 8.32
C GLN A 296 7.08 3.82 8.73
N ILE A 297 6.95 3.19 9.92
CA ILE A 297 7.89 2.16 10.39
C ILE A 297 7.93 1.00 9.37
N ILE A 298 6.77 0.49 8.97
CA ILE A 298 6.69 -0.64 8.02
C ILE A 298 7.21 -0.25 6.64
N ALA A 299 6.92 0.95 6.16
CA ALA A 299 7.46 1.44 4.89
C ALA A 299 9.00 1.46 4.88
N ASP A 300 9.63 1.98 5.95
CA ASP A 300 11.09 2.00 6.06
C ASP A 300 11.68 0.58 6.23
N ILE A 301 10.97 -0.35 6.89
CA ILE A 301 11.35 -1.77 6.98
C ILE A 301 11.30 -2.45 5.61
N PHE A 302 10.33 -2.12 4.76
CA PHE A 302 10.29 -2.61 3.39
C PHE A 302 11.37 -2.00 2.51
N ARG A 303 11.76 -0.77 2.76
CA ARG A 303 12.71 -0.03 1.95
C ARG A 303 14.17 -0.42 2.19
N TYR A 304 14.58 -0.61 3.46
CA TYR A 304 15.99 -0.77 3.82
C TYR A 304 16.38 -2.20 4.20
N LYS A 305 17.62 -2.59 3.85
CA LYS A 305 18.16 -3.93 4.08
C LYS A 305 18.35 -4.26 5.57
N GLY A 306 18.78 -3.30 6.38
CA GLY A 306 19.05 -3.50 7.79
C GLY A 306 17.86 -3.16 8.67
N LEU A 307 17.61 -3.97 9.69
CA LEU A 307 16.59 -3.73 10.70
C LEU A 307 17.13 -4.03 12.10
N VAL A 308 17.23 -3.00 12.92
CA VAL A 308 17.63 -3.10 14.33
C VAL A 308 16.41 -2.81 15.20
N ILE A 309 16.06 -3.74 16.11
CA ILE A 309 14.88 -3.60 16.96
C ILE A 309 15.31 -3.58 18.42
N GLY A 310 14.89 -2.53 19.15
CA GLY A 310 15.18 -2.36 20.57
C GLY A 310 13.94 -2.38 21.44
N SER A 311 13.97 -3.12 22.56
CA SER A 311 12.86 -3.14 23.52
C SER A 311 13.35 -3.18 24.97
N PRO A 312 12.83 -2.32 25.87
CA PRO A 312 12.95 -2.57 27.29
C PRO A 312 12.06 -3.76 27.66
N THR A 313 12.39 -4.43 28.74
CA THR A 313 11.51 -5.43 29.37
C THR A 313 10.33 -4.73 30.03
N TYR A 314 9.12 -5.06 29.61
CA TYR A 314 7.86 -4.60 30.20
C TYR A 314 6.99 -5.80 30.57
N SER A 315 6.62 -5.96 31.84
CA SER A 315 5.83 -7.11 32.32
C SER A 315 6.37 -8.46 31.85
N MET A 316 7.69 -8.64 31.89
CA MET A 316 8.43 -9.86 31.47
C MET A 316 8.38 -10.17 29.97
N THR A 317 7.91 -9.24 29.11
CA THR A 317 7.84 -9.38 27.68
C THR A 317 8.32 -8.11 26.96
N PHE A 318 8.02 -7.96 25.68
CA PHE A 318 8.28 -6.74 24.92
C PHE A 318 7.50 -5.54 25.45
N PHE A 319 8.04 -4.36 25.25
CA PHE A 319 7.27 -3.12 25.36
C PHE A 319 6.14 -3.13 24.30
N PRO A 320 4.87 -2.87 24.69
CA PRO A 320 3.73 -3.10 23.81
C PRO A 320 3.82 -2.47 22.41
N PRO A 321 4.29 -1.21 22.22
CA PRO A 321 4.47 -0.66 20.88
C PRO A 321 5.46 -1.44 20.01
N VAL A 322 6.55 -1.98 20.62
CA VAL A 322 7.51 -2.82 19.89
C VAL A 322 6.88 -4.16 19.51
N ALA A 323 6.07 -4.76 20.40
CA ALA A 323 5.33 -5.98 20.09
C ALA A 323 4.40 -5.78 18.87
N GLN A 324 3.76 -4.62 18.75
CA GLN A 324 2.92 -4.27 17.60
C GLN A 324 3.73 -4.23 16.29
N VAL A 325 4.92 -3.65 16.31
CA VAL A 325 5.81 -3.63 15.14
C VAL A 325 6.25 -5.04 14.76
N LEU A 326 6.67 -5.85 15.72
CA LEU A 326 7.07 -7.25 15.49
C LEU A 326 5.92 -8.05 14.86
N ARG A 327 4.69 -7.88 15.37
CA ARG A 327 3.50 -8.50 14.80
C ARG A 327 3.23 -8.03 13.37
N ALA A 328 3.43 -6.75 13.07
CA ALA A 328 3.27 -6.23 11.71
C ALA A 328 4.30 -6.80 10.73
N ILE A 329 5.53 -7.04 11.17
CA ILE A 329 6.58 -7.73 10.38
C ILE A 329 6.16 -9.16 10.05
N GLU A 330 5.68 -9.92 11.04
CA GLU A 330 5.20 -11.30 10.85
C GLU A 330 4.05 -11.37 9.86
N THR A 331 3.01 -10.55 10.05
CA THR A 331 1.78 -10.60 9.23
C THR A 331 2.02 -10.20 7.78
N ARG A 332 3.08 -9.46 7.50
CA ARG A 332 3.52 -9.07 6.15
C ARG A 332 4.59 -9.98 5.57
N GLU A 333 4.99 -11.00 6.33
CA GLU A 333 6.01 -11.97 5.92
C GLU A 333 7.27 -11.30 5.36
N VAL A 334 7.74 -10.25 6.04
CA VAL A 334 8.92 -9.48 5.61
C VAL A 334 10.13 -10.40 5.47
N LYS A 335 10.80 -10.36 4.31
CA LYS A 335 11.93 -11.23 3.94
C LYS A 335 13.15 -10.41 3.55
N ASN A 336 14.29 -11.09 3.42
CA ASN A 336 15.54 -10.53 2.89
C ASN A 336 16.03 -9.30 3.67
N ARG A 337 15.94 -9.36 5.01
CA ARG A 337 16.46 -8.32 5.91
C ARG A 337 17.57 -8.87 6.79
N ALA A 338 18.59 -8.06 7.02
CA ALA A 338 19.58 -8.30 8.05
C ALA A 338 19.00 -7.80 9.39
N PHE A 339 18.67 -8.73 10.28
CA PHE A 339 18.07 -8.41 11.58
C PHE A 339 19.12 -8.32 12.68
N ALA A 340 19.02 -7.31 13.53
CA ALA A 340 19.71 -7.23 14.82
C ALA A 340 18.73 -6.76 15.89
N TRP A 341 19.02 -7.04 17.15
CA TRP A 341 18.19 -6.57 18.22
C TRP A 341 18.98 -6.18 19.48
N PHE A 342 18.38 -5.33 20.30
CA PHE A 342 18.91 -5.00 21.61
C PHE A 342 17.79 -4.91 22.64
N SER A 343 18.12 -5.15 23.91
CA SER A 343 17.11 -5.05 24.96
C SER A 343 17.68 -4.54 26.26
N SER A 344 16.81 -3.94 27.08
CA SER A 344 17.15 -3.52 28.44
C SER A 344 16.24 -4.17 29.48
N PHE A 345 16.74 -4.32 30.69
CA PHE A 345 15.99 -4.82 31.85
C PHE A 345 16.51 -4.25 33.16
N THR A 346 15.72 -4.32 34.23
CA THR A 346 16.16 -3.95 35.57
C THR A 346 16.43 -5.17 36.46
N TRP A 347 15.48 -6.11 36.55
CA TRP A 347 15.60 -7.31 37.41
C TRP A 347 15.60 -8.64 36.66
N ALA A 348 14.95 -8.72 35.47
CA ALA A 348 14.91 -9.93 34.66
C ALA A 348 14.83 -9.61 33.16
N PRO A 349 15.55 -10.32 32.27
CA PRO A 349 15.70 -10.01 30.84
C PRO A 349 14.55 -10.60 30.00
N GLY A 350 13.29 -10.26 30.32
CA GLY A 350 12.12 -10.83 29.66
C GLY A 350 12.08 -10.54 28.16
N ALA A 351 12.30 -9.30 27.75
CA ALA A 351 12.31 -8.94 26.32
C ALA A 351 13.40 -9.68 25.53
N SER A 352 14.58 -9.87 26.11
CA SER A 352 15.68 -10.66 25.54
C SER A 352 15.26 -12.10 25.22
N ASN A 353 14.55 -12.74 26.19
CA ASN A 353 14.05 -14.09 26.00
C ASN A 353 12.97 -14.16 24.92
N GLU A 354 12.11 -13.16 24.84
CA GLU A 354 11.09 -13.06 23.80
C GLU A 354 11.73 -12.81 22.41
N PHE A 355 12.79 -12.00 22.27
CA PHE A 355 13.51 -11.86 21.00
C PHE A 355 14.07 -13.20 20.51
N LYS A 356 14.69 -14.00 21.38
CA LYS A 356 15.19 -15.32 21.01
C LYS A 356 14.09 -16.21 20.44
N LYS A 357 12.94 -16.32 21.15
CA LYS A 357 11.78 -17.09 20.69
C LYS A 357 11.22 -16.54 19.36
N TYR A 358 11.15 -15.22 19.24
CA TYR A 358 10.64 -14.56 18.04
C TYR A 358 11.44 -14.95 16.79
N PHE A 359 12.77 -14.87 16.86
CA PHE A 359 13.63 -15.22 15.74
C PHE A 359 13.71 -16.73 15.47
N GLU A 360 13.61 -17.57 16.51
CA GLU A 360 13.43 -19.01 16.35
C GLU A 360 12.16 -19.34 15.55
N ASN A 361 11.03 -18.70 15.87
CA ASN A 361 9.76 -18.89 15.18
C ASN A 361 9.82 -18.42 13.73
N LEU A 362 10.47 -17.31 13.45
CA LEU A 362 10.70 -16.80 12.11
C LEU A 362 11.70 -17.63 11.30
N LYS A 363 12.49 -18.49 11.95
CA LYS A 363 13.62 -19.23 11.36
C LYS A 363 14.64 -18.29 10.72
N VAL A 364 14.93 -17.18 11.36
CA VAL A 364 15.89 -16.16 10.95
C VAL A 364 16.98 -16.06 12.03
N GLU A 365 18.24 -16.09 11.60
CA GLU A 365 19.36 -15.84 12.50
C GLU A 365 19.70 -14.35 12.49
N PRO A 366 19.57 -13.64 13.64
CA PRO A 366 19.99 -12.25 13.74
C PRO A 366 21.52 -12.12 13.57
N VAL A 367 21.97 -11.07 12.87
CA VAL A 367 23.41 -10.81 12.68
C VAL A 367 24.12 -10.40 13.99
N GLY A 368 23.36 -10.00 14.99
CA GLY A 368 23.87 -9.69 16.31
C GLY A 368 22.76 -9.30 17.29
N SER A 369 23.13 -9.30 18.55
CA SER A 369 22.26 -8.85 19.63
C SER A 369 23.06 -8.31 20.82
N MET A 370 22.45 -7.44 21.63
CA MET A 370 22.99 -7.01 22.91
C MET A 370 21.91 -6.86 23.97
N VAL A 371 22.31 -6.99 25.22
CA VAL A 371 21.42 -6.87 26.38
C VAL A 371 22.11 -6.00 27.44
N MET A 372 21.44 -4.95 27.89
CA MET A 372 21.96 -4.08 28.94
C MET A 372 21.10 -4.14 30.22
N LYS A 373 21.70 -3.90 31.36
CA LYS A 373 21.01 -3.82 32.63
C LYS A 373 20.91 -2.36 33.07
N GLN A 374 19.67 -1.87 33.26
CA GLN A 374 19.37 -0.51 33.72
C GLN A 374 19.84 0.57 32.68
N SER A 375 20.74 1.48 33.06
CA SER A 375 21.35 2.48 32.18
C SER A 375 22.60 1.92 31.50
N ALA A 376 22.89 2.37 30.27
CA ALA A 376 24.06 1.96 29.52
C ALA A 376 25.34 2.52 30.17
N GLY A 377 26.39 1.69 30.24
CA GLY A 377 27.74 2.06 30.62
C GLY A 377 28.71 1.97 29.44
N ALA A 378 30.00 2.18 29.68
CA ALA A 378 31.04 2.15 28.64
C ALA A 378 31.05 0.83 27.84
N ASP A 379 30.88 -0.31 28.52
CA ASP A 379 30.87 -1.63 27.91
C ASP A 379 29.63 -1.83 27.02
N ASP A 380 28.46 -1.27 27.40
CA ASP A 380 27.25 -1.33 26.61
C ASP A 380 27.37 -0.48 25.34
N PHE A 381 28.02 0.68 25.39
CA PHE A 381 28.29 1.49 24.22
C PHE A 381 29.32 0.82 23.29
N ALA A 382 30.29 0.10 23.83
CA ALA A 382 31.21 -0.72 23.04
C ALA A 382 30.44 -1.86 22.32
N ALA A 383 29.54 -2.54 23.03
CA ALA A 383 28.69 -3.57 22.44
C ALA A 383 27.72 -2.99 21.35
N ALA A 384 27.21 -1.77 21.55
CA ALA A 384 26.41 -1.06 20.54
C ALA A 384 27.22 -0.77 19.26
N ALA A 385 28.49 -0.41 19.40
CA ALA A 385 29.39 -0.18 18.26
C ALA A 385 29.69 -1.50 17.50
N GLU A 386 29.88 -2.63 18.21
CA GLU A 386 30.04 -3.93 17.60
C GLU A 386 28.77 -4.38 16.85
N LEU A 387 27.58 -4.16 17.44
CA LEU A 387 26.30 -4.46 16.80
C LEU A 387 26.12 -3.65 15.53
N ALA A 388 26.47 -2.35 15.55
CA ALA A 388 26.44 -1.48 14.39
C ALA A 388 27.39 -1.98 13.29
N ALA A 389 28.60 -2.43 13.63
CA ALA A 389 29.54 -2.98 12.66
C ALA A 389 29.00 -4.24 11.97
N LYS A 390 28.39 -5.16 12.73
CA LYS A 390 27.78 -6.40 12.19
C LYS A 390 26.62 -6.10 11.23
N ILE A 391 25.74 -5.16 11.56
CA ILE A 391 24.62 -4.80 10.67
C ILE A 391 25.13 -4.13 9.39
N VAL A 392 26.13 -3.25 9.49
CA VAL A 392 26.75 -2.59 8.33
C VAL A 392 27.40 -3.62 7.39
N GLU A 393 28.14 -4.58 7.93
CA GLU A 393 28.70 -5.66 7.14
C GLU A 393 27.62 -6.49 6.42
N ALA A 394 26.54 -6.80 7.12
CA ALA A 394 25.44 -7.61 6.57
C ALA A 394 24.67 -6.92 5.44
N ILE A 395 24.44 -5.61 5.52
CA ILE A 395 23.69 -4.88 4.46
C ILE A 395 24.51 -4.62 3.19
N ARG A 396 25.83 -4.77 3.26
CA ARG A 396 26.76 -4.61 2.14
C ARG A 396 27.07 -5.90 1.36
N LYS A 397 26.66 -7.02 1.93
CA LYS A 397 26.66 -8.33 1.24
C LYS A 397 25.42 -8.48 0.37
#